data_d72699df7aa3854d44a5d75b184e5867
#
_entry.id   d72699df7aa3854d44a5d75b184e5867
#
_cell.length_a   1.000
_cell.length_b   1.000
_cell.length_c   1.000
_cell.angle_alpha   90.00
_cell.angle_beta   90.00
_cell.angle_gamma   90.00
#
_symmetry.space_group_name_H-M   'P 1'
#
loop_
_entity.id
_entity.type
_entity.pdbx_description
1 polymer ?
#
loop_
_entity_poly.entity_id
_entity_poly.type
_entity_poly.pdbx_seq_one_letter_code
_entity_poly.pdbx_strand_id
1 'polypeptide(L)'
;MTQTERRRFLLSRLLSEAPEYRHLAVPDDAAGQKQLLRALLNVRPPRDASPEFLQVQDEYLRAELAQKGVTVLEGLTPAARCGEAALYLWQGDITTLQCDAIVNAANCSLLGGGGVDG
;
A
#
# COMPACT_ATOMS: atom_id res chain seq x y z
N MET A 1 15.42 2.07 -12.49
CA MET A 1 15.74 1.46 -11.18
C MET A 1 15.11 0.08 -11.10
N THR A 2 15.85 -0.88 -10.58
CA THR A 2 15.32 -2.21 -10.22
C THR A 2 14.44 -2.10 -8.97
N GLN A 3 13.64 -3.11 -8.69
CA GLN A 3 12.79 -3.14 -7.50
C GLN A 3 13.62 -3.13 -6.20
N THR A 4 14.80 -3.74 -6.23
CA THR A 4 15.74 -3.70 -5.09
C THR A 4 16.31 -2.30 -4.87
N GLU A 5 16.66 -1.58 -5.92
CA GLU A 5 17.16 -0.21 -5.83
C GLU A 5 16.08 0.75 -5.33
N ARG A 6 14.83 0.64 -5.83
CA ARG A 6 13.68 1.41 -5.33
C ARG A 6 13.48 1.21 -3.84
N ARG A 7 13.48 -0.05 -3.40
CA ARG A 7 13.28 -0.41 -2.00
C ARG A 7 14.38 0.15 -1.10
N ARG A 8 15.64 0.03 -1.51
CA ARG A 8 16.79 0.60 -0.78
C ARG A 8 16.75 2.12 -0.73
N PHE A 9 16.37 2.77 -1.82
CA PHE A 9 16.19 4.22 -1.87
C PHE A 9 15.14 4.67 -0.84
N LEU A 10 13.94 4.06 -0.86
CA LEU A 10 12.86 4.40 0.04
C LEU A 10 13.25 4.17 1.51
N LEU A 11 13.88 3.04 1.84
CA LEU A 11 14.38 2.75 3.18
C LEU A 11 15.40 3.81 3.63
N SER A 12 16.36 4.15 2.79
CA SER A 12 17.38 5.16 3.11
C SER A 12 16.75 6.53 3.41
N ARG A 13 15.76 6.95 2.61
CA ARG A 13 15.06 8.22 2.83
C ARG A 13 14.27 8.21 4.13
N LEU A 14 13.48 7.17 4.38
CA LEU A 14 12.67 7.05 5.60
C LEU A 14 13.52 7.02 6.86
N LEU A 15 14.62 6.27 6.87
CA LEU A 15 15.55 6.23 7.99
C LEU A 15 16.27 7.57 8.20
N SER A 16 16.56 8.32 7.14
CA SER A 16 17.15 9.66 7.26
C SER A 16 16.19 10.69 7.87
N GLU A 17 14.88 10.53 7.63
CA GLU A 17 13.83 11.39 8.18
C GLU A 17 13.55 11.12 9.67
N ALA A 18 13.85 9.92 10.16
CA ALA A 18 13.50 9.43 11.49
C ALA A 18 14.74 9.08 12.31
N PRO A 19 15.36 10.06 13.02
CA PRO A 19 16.57 9.83 13.80
C PRO A 19 16.45 8.71 14.83
N GLU A 20 15.25 8.50 15.38
CA GLU A 20 14.92 7.46 16.35
C GLU A 20 15.07 6.04 15.79
N TYR A 21 14.99 5.88 14.46
CA TYR A 21 15.12 4.57 13.79
C TYR A 21 16.46 4.38 13.05
N ARG A 22 17.37 5.36 13.10
CA ARG A 22 18.67 5.27 12.40
C ARG A 22 19.54 4.10 12.86
N HIS A 23 19.31 3.59 14.06
CA HIS A 23 20.02 2.43 14.60
C HIS A 23 19.56 1.09 13.99
N LEU A 24 18.43 1.08 13.28
CA LEU A 24 17.93 -0.13 12.65
C LEU A 24 18.81 -0.53 11.47
N ALA A 25 19.31 -1.76 11.51
CA ALA A 25 20.01 -2.35 10.39
C ALA A 25 19.02 -2.69 9.27
N VAL A 26 19.34 -2.30 8.04
CA VAL A 26 18.56 -2.69 6.86
C VAL A 26 18.89 -4.16 6.57
N PRO A 27 17.88 -5.05 6.54
CA PRO A 27 18.09 -6.44 6.18
C PRO A 27 18.71 -6.62 4.79
N ASP A 28 19.52 -7.66 4.61
CA ASP A 28 20.12 -7.97 3.32
C ASP A 28 19.12 -8.64 2.37
N ASP A 29 18.15 -9.38 2.91
CA ASP A 29 17.15 -10.10 2.14
C ASP A 29 15.95 -9.23 1.75
N ALA A 30 15.30 -9.61 0.64
CA ALA A 30 14.18 -8.85 0.09
C ALA A 30 12.94 -8.86 1.00
N ALA A 31 12.67 -9.94 1.72
CA ALA A 31 11.51 -10.06 2.58
C ALA A 31 11.63 -9.16 3.80
N GLY A 32 12.79 -9.18 4.47
CA GLY A 32 13.09 -8.29 5.58
C GLY A 32 13.06 -6.82 5.18
N GLN A 33 13.58 -6.46 4.00
CA GLN A 33 13.51 -5.10 3.47
C GLN A 33 12.07 -4.65 3.23
N LYS A 34 11.21 -5.51 2.67
CA LYS A 34 9.78 -5.20 2.46
C LYS A 34 9.06 -4.98 3.77
N GLN A 35 9.34 -5.83 4.76
CA GLN A 35 8.75 -5.71 6.09
C GLN A 35 9.16 -4.41 6.79
N LEU A 36 10.46 -4.07 6.77
CA LEU A 36 10.98 -2.83 7.34
C LEU A 36 10.40 -1.61 6.62
N LEU A 37 10.34 -1.63 5.28
CA LEU A 37 9.76 -0.54 4.49
C LEU A 37 8.30 -0.29 4.87
N ARG A 38 7.50 -1.36 4.96
CA ARG A 38 6.10 -1.25 5.38
C ARG A 38 5.97 -0.67 6.80
N ALA A 39 6.79 -1.13 7.74
CA ALA A 39 6.78 -0.62 9.10
C ALA A 39 7.11 0.87 9.17
N LEU A 40 8.14 1.32 8.46
CA LEU A 40 8.55 2.73 8.43
C LEU A 40 7.50 3.62 7.77
N LEU A 41 6.87 3.18 6.69
CA LEU A 41 5.76 3.90 6.05
C LEU A 41 4.56 4.05 6.99
N ASN A 42 4.23 3.02 7.77
CA ASN A 42 3.11 3.05 8.71
C ASN A 42 3.32 4.00 9.89
N VAL A 43 4.56 4.19 10.32
CA VAL A 43 4.87 5.09 11.47
C VAL A 43 5.34 6.47 11.04
N ARG A 44 5.50 6.71 9.73
CA ARG A 44 5.93 8.01 9.23
C ARG A 44 4.91 9.09 9.61
N PRO A 45 5.31 10.13 10.35
CA PRO A 45 4.40 11.22 10.67
C PRO A 45 3.98 11.97 9.39
N PRO A 46 2.81 12.65 9.39
CA PRO A 46 2.35 13.42 8.26
C PRO A 46 3.30 14.60 8.02
N ARG A 47 4.04 14.53 6.92
CA ARG A 47 4.95 15.58 6.44
C ARG A 47 5.06 15.48 4.92
N ASP A 48 5.45 16.58 4.30
CA ASP A 48 5.68 16.61 2.86
C ASP A 48 6.71 15.55 2.43
N ALA A 49 6.49 14.98 1.28
CA ALA A 49 7.43 14.08 0.63
C ALA A 49 7.97 14.73 -0.65
N SER A 50 9.25 14.50 -0.94
CA SER A 50 9.83 15.03 -2.17
C SER A 50 9.17 14.39 -3.40
N PRO A 51 9.07 15.11 -4.55
CA PRO A 51 8.57 14.52 -5.79
C PRO A 51 9.31 13.26 -6.21
N GLU A 52 10.61 13.22 -5.99
CA GLU A 52 11.44 12.04 -6.26
C GLU A 52 11.03 10.85 -5.40
N PHE A 53 10.80 11.07 -4.09
CA PHE A 53 10.34 10.01 -3.18
C PHE A 53 8.99 9.44 -3.63
N LEU A 54 8.04 10.32 -3.96
CA LEU A 54 6.71 9.91 -4.43
C LEU A 54 6.78 9.12 -5.73
N GLN A 55 7.59 9.59 -6.69
CA GLN A 55 7.78 8.87 -7.96
C GLN A 55 8.32 7.45 -7.73
N VAL A 56 9.39 7.31 -6.94
CA VAL A 56 10.00 6.01 -6.67
C VAL A 56 9.04 5.10 -5.88
N GLN A 57 8.28 5.66 -4.93
CA GLN A 57 7.24 4.94 -4.19
C GLN A 57 6.15 4.42 -5.12
N ASP A 58 5.63 5.25 -6.02
CA ASP A 58 4.60 4.87 -6.97
C ASP A 58 5.06 3.73 -7.90
N GLU A 59 6.27 3.85 -8.44
CA GLU A 59 6.86 2.80 -9.28
C GLU A 59 7.06 1.50 -8.49
N TYR A 60 7.49 1.60 -7.22
CA TYR A 60 7.66 0.45 -6.34
C TYR A 60 6.33 -0.26 -6.09
N LEU A 61 5.29 0.49 -5.70
CA LEU A 61 3.97 -0.05 -5.39
C LEU A 61 3.28 -0.65 -6.61
N ARG A 62 3.39 -0.01 -7.78
CA ARG A 62 2.87 -0.55 -9.05
C ARG A 62 3.52 -1.88 -9.41
N ALA A 63 4.83 -2.01 -9.23
CA ALA A 63 5.54 -3.26 -9.49
C ALA A 63 5.15 -4.36 -8.48
N GLU A 64 4.96 -4.04 -7.20
CA GLU A 64 4.45 -4.98 -6.20
C GLU A 64 3.02 -5.43 -6.53
N LEU A 65 2.15 -4.52 -6.96
CA LEU A 65 0.79 -4.84 -7.39
C LEU A 65 0.79 -5.77 -8.60
N ALA A 66 1.64 -5.49 -9.60
CA ALA A 66 1.77 -6.33 -10.78
C ALA A 66 2.20 -7.78 -10.45
N GLN A 67 3.05 -7.95 -9.42
CA GLN A 67 3.46 -9.26 -8.93
C GLN A 67 2.33 -10.01 -8.19
N LYS A 68 1.50 -9.29 -7.43
CA LYS A 68 0.35 -9.87 -6.73
C LYS A 68 -0.75 -10.31 -7.69
N GLY A 69 -0.87 -9.64 -8.83
CA GLY A 69 -1.98 -9.77 -9.76
C GLY A 69 -3.16 -8.86 -9.40
N VAL A 70 -4.05 -8.68 -10.35
CA VAL A 70 -5.25 -7.84 -10.23
C VAL A 70 -6.49 -8.72 -10.42
N THR A 71 -7.45 -8.58 -9.52
CA THR A 71 -8.77 -9.23 -9.62
C THR A 71 -9.73 -8.31 -10.34
N VAL A 72 -10.39 -8.83 -11.38
CA VAL A 72 -11.41 -8.12 -12.17
C VAL A 72 -12.78 -8.73 -11.91
N LEU A 73 -13.85 -7.90 -11.98
CA LEU A 73 -15.22 -8.36 -11.72
C LEU A 73 -15.72 -9.39 -12.72
N GLU A 74 -15.24 -9.34 -13.97
CA GLU A 74 -15.60 -10.28 -15.02
C GLU A 74 -15.27 -11.75 -14.68
N GLY A 75 -14.32 -11.96 -13.79
CA GLY A 75 -13.98 -13.29 -13.26
C GLY A 75 -14.84 -13.77 -12.08
N LEU A 76 -15.78 -12.93 -11.61
CA LEU A 76 -16.60 -13.22 -10.43
C LEU A 76 -18.06 -13.45 -10.83
N THR A 77 -18.76 -14.25 -10.02
CA THR A 77 -20.20 -14.47 -10.16
C THR A 77 -20.96 -13.49 -9.25
N PRO A 78 -21.97 -12.75 -9.75
CA PRO A 78 -22.80 -11.89 -8.92
C PRO A 78 -23.49 -12.70 -7.82
N ALA A 79 -23.45 -12.22 -6.58
CA ALA A 79 -24.16 -12.82 -5.45
C ALA A 79 -25.64 -12.45 -5.42
N ALA A 80 -25.99 -11.23 -5.89
CA ALA A 80 -27.35 -10.72 -5.92
C ALA A 80 -27.46 -9.56 -6.90
N ARG A 81 -28.70 -9.09 -7.13
CA ARG A 81 -28.99 -7.88 -7.90
C ARG A 81 -29.88 -6.93 -7.11
N CYS A 82 -29.64 -5.64 -7.28
CA CYS A 82 -30.50 -4.58 -6.75
C CYS A 82 -30.82 -3.60 -7.90
N GLY A 83 -32.00 -3.71 -8.48
CA GLY A 83 -32.32 -3.01 -9.72
C GLY A 83 -31.38 -3.45 -10.85
N GLU A 84 -30.74 -2.50 -11.52
CA GLU A 84 -29.75 -2.76 -12.56
C GLU A 84 -28.34 -3.09 -12.01
N ALA A 85 -28.09 -2.86 -10.71
CA ALA A 85 -26.81 -3.10 -10.09
C ALA A 85 -26.61 -4.59 -9.77
N ALA A 86 -25.43 -5.12 -10.14
CA ALA A 86 -24.99 -6.44 -9.71
C ALA A 86 -24.15 -6.30 -8.44
N LEU A 87 -24.43 -7.14 -7.44
CA LEU A 87 -23.73 -7.18 -6.17
C LEU A 87 -22.79 -8.38 -6.13
N TYR A 88 -21.55 -8.13 -5.75
CA TYR A 88 -20.52 -9.16 -5.64
C TYR A 88 -20.07 -9.29 -4.19
N LEU A 89 -19.84 -10.52 -3.74
CA LEU A 89 -19.20 -10.83 -2.48
C LEU A 89 -17.82 -11.41 -2.77
N TRP A 90 -16.78 -10.75 -2.28
CA TRP A 90 -15.41 -11.14 -2.52
C TRP A 90 -14.56 -10.94 -1.27
N GLN A 91 -13.65 -11.86 -1.01
CA GLN A 91 -12.70 -11.77 0.09
C GLN A 91 -11.28 -11.77 -0.47
N GLY A 92 -10.50 -10.77 -0.12
CA GLY A 92 -9.13 -10.63 -0.58
C GLY A 92 -8.52 -9.28 -0.18
N ASP A 93 -7.35 -9.01 -0.73
CA ASP A 93 -6.68 -7.72 -0.56
C ASP A 93 -7.35 -6.69 -1.48
N ILE A 94 -8.06 -5.72 -0.91
CA ILE A 94 -8.81 -4.70 -1.67
C ILE A 94 -7.91 -3.85 -2.58
N THR A 95 -6.61 -3.77 -2.30
CA THR A 95 -5.65 -3.06 -3.16
C THR A 95 -5.37 -3.79 -4.47
N THR A 96 -5.78 -5.05 -4.59
CA THR A 96 -5.64 -5.86 -5.82
C THR A 96 -6.92 -5.90 -6.65
N LEU A 97 -8.02 -5.32 -6.18
CA LEU A 97 -9.29 -5.30 -6.88
C LEU A 97 -9.33 -4.14 -7.88
N GLN A 98 -9.63 -4.44 -9.15
CA GLN A 98 -9.87 -3.40 -10.15
C GLN A 98 -11.26 -2.81 -9.95
N CYS A 99 -11.33 -1.59 -9.45
CA CYS A 99 -12.57 -0.85 -9.21
C CYS A 99 -12.33 0.65 -9.39
N ASP A 100 -13.40 1.39 -9.62
CA ASP A 100 -13.33 2.84 -9.84
C ASP A 100 -13.30 3.62 -8.54
N ALA A 101 -13.83 3.05 -7.45
CA ALA A 101 -13.87 3.69 -6.15
C ALA A 101 -13.93 2.65 -5.01
N ILE A 102 -13.42 3.04 -3.85
CA ILE A 102 -13.50 2.27 -2.61
C ILE A 102 -14.16 3.15 -1.55
N VAL A 103 -15.19 2.62 -0.90
CA VAL A 103 -15.82 3.28 0.24
C VAL A 103 -15.00 2.98 1.50
N ASN A 104 -14.49 4.02 2.15
CA ASN A 104 -13.83 3.89 3.44
C ASN A 104 -14.82 4.26 4.56
N ALA A 105 -15.10 3.31 5.45
CA ALA A 105 -15.95 3.53 6.63
C ALA A 105 -15.16 4.27 7.72
N ALA A 106 -14.77 5.52 7.44
CA ALA A 106 -13.99 6.35 8.33
C ALA A 106 -14.78 6.82 9.54
N ASN A 107 -14.08 7.08 10.67
CA ASN A 107 -14.67 7.79 11.80
C ASN A 107 -14.82 9.29 11.49
N CYS A 108 -15.61 10.01 12.32
CA CYS A 108 -15.89 11.43 12.13
C CYS A 108 -14.64 12.33 12.22
N SER A 109 -13.60 11.88 12.92
CA SER A 109 -12.35 12.65 13.05
C SER A 109 -11.45 12.55 11.81
N LEU A 110 -11.64 11.57 10.96
CA LEU A 110 -10.80 11.27 9.79
C LEU A 110 -9.31 11.04 10.13
N LEU A 111 -9.03 10.59 11.36
CA LEU A 111 -7.67 10.36 11.86
C LEU A 111 -7.23 8.88 11.76
N GLY A 112 -8.00 8.08 11.03
CA GLY A 112 -7.77 6.64 10.96
C GLY A 112 -8.36 5.90 12.15
N GLY A 113 -8.32 4.58 12.07
CA GLY A 113 -8.87 3.67 13.07
C GLY A 113 -8.36 2.25 12.86
N GLY A 114 -9.16 1.26 13.25
CA GLY A 114 -8.87 -0.14 12.96
C GLY A 114 -9.42 -0.58 11.60
N GLY A 115 -8.95 -1.71 11.10
CA GLY A 115 -9.43 -2.28 9.84
C GLY A 115 -9.00 -1.49 8.60
N VAL A 116 -9.94 -1.28 7.67
CA VAL A 116 -9.67 -0.60 6.38
C VAL A 116 -9.32 0.88 6.57
N ASP A 117 -9.81 1.50 7.64
CA ASP A 117 -9.56 2.91 7.96
C ASP A 117 -8.19 3.13 8.64
N GLY A 118 -7.51 2.07 9.05
CA GLY A 118 -6.23 2.11 9.77
C GLY A 118 -4.99 2.04 8.90
#